data_d73fc68f25597afb512ea67ed3200db8
#
_entry.id   d73fc68f25597afb512ea67ed3200db8
#
_cell.length_a   1.000
_cell.length_b   1.000
_cell.length_c   1.000
_cell.angle_alpha   90.00
_cell.angle_beta   90.00
_cell.angle_gamma   90.00
#
_symmetry.space_group_name_H-M   'P 1'
#
loop_
_entity.id
_entity.type
_entity.pdbx_description
1 polymer ?
#
loop_
_entity_poly.entity_id
_entity_poly.type
_entity_poly.pdbx_seq_one_letter_code
_entity_poly.pdbx_strand_id
1 'polypeptide(L)'
;IDEFKGDVARYLLYFAVRYEGNLNLYNHQLSTMPLDGSEEKAFEDWYITMLKDWNALDPVSQKERDRNNAVFSIQKIRNPFIDHPEWVNMIWSETPDAIAPQAPSNLSISQLGKNFVTLSWTPSSDTDVLGYKVYVNGTYVKYSKTNSVTIDRLSPSTAYNVTVKAYDKGYLLSPDSNQISATTLSSDNFAKDLMITKYIEGTTSSTSDVYNTAIEITNLTGHDVNLGNYYLNIEFKGTTSYYLSDPYQLEGKIAHGESIVIINPKSNFDGVDVNQYKFVTNSAPLTFTGSQYVELSYGTKTIKTVNTNNYEMLFETVDAIGSRGISNTNANKSLYRNTNVNNPNSTFTASEWTEYGMNYAT
;
A
#
# COMPACT_ATOMS: atom_id res chain seq x y z
N ILE A 1 -41.08 -3.06 -3.53
CA ILE A 1 -39.89 -3.28 -2.65
C ILE A 1 -39.12 -4.50 -3.12
N ASP A 2 -39.82 -5.56 -3.56
CA ASP A 2 -39.14 -6.82 -3.97
C ASP A 2 -38.34 -6.64 -5.26
N GLU A 3 -38.75 -5.78 -6.16
CA GLU A 3 -38.07 -5.41 -7.41
C GLU A 3 -36.79 -4.55 -7.20
N PHE A 4 -36.34 -4.37 -5.98
CA PHE A 4 -35.16 -3.58 -5.65
C PHE A 4 -34.18 -4.35 -4.72
N LYS A 5 -34.53 -5.55 -4.32
CA LYS A 5 -33.72 -6.36 -3.40
C LYS A 5 -32.43 -6.83 -4.08
N GLY A 6 -32.55 -7.28 -5.32
CA GLY A 6 -31.41 -7.69 -6.13
C GLY A 6 -30.42 -6.55 -6.40
N ASP A 7 -30.93 -5.35 -6.70
CA ASP A 7 -30.11 -4.16 -6.88
C ASP A 7 -29.25 -3.89 -5.63
N VAL A 8 -29.87 -3.93 -4.43
CA VAL A 8 -29.18 -3.74 -3.14
C VAL A 8 -28.17 -4.86 -2.90
N ALA A 9 -28.56 -6.11 -3.13
CA ALA A 9 -27.68 -7.25 -2.95
C ALA A 9 -26.41 -7.12 -3.81
N ARG A 10 -26.57 -6.91 -5.12
CA ARG A 10 -25.44 -6.75 -6.05
C ARG A 10 -24.55 -5.55 -5.71
N TYR A 11 -25.12 -4.49 -5.17
CA TYR A 11 -24.35 -3.34 -4.70
C TYR A 11 -23.49 -3.68 -3.46
N LEU A 12 -24.07 -4.35 -2.46
CA LEU A 12 -23.37 -4.73 -1.24
C LEU A 12 -22.32 -5.81 -1.48
N LEU A 13 -22.61 -6.79 -2.35
CA LEU A 13 -21.66 -7.80 -2.78
C LEU A 13 -20.47 -7.18 -3.54
N TYR A 14 -20.75 -6.18 -4.40
CA TYR A 14 -19.69 -5.43 -5.06
C TYR A 14 -18.84 -4.64 -4.06
N PHE A 15 -19.46 -4.04 -3.05
CA PHE A 15 -18.74 -3.36 -1.97
C PHE A 15 -17.77 -4.32 -1.26
N ALA A 16 -18.20 -5.54 -0.94
CA ALA A 16 -17.35 -6.53 -0.29
C ALA A 16 -16.12 -6.88 -1.14
N VAL A 17 -16.30 -7.14 -2.44
CA VAL A 17 -15.19 -7.47 -3.35
C VAL A 17 -14.27 -6.25 -3.57
N ARG A 18 -14.85 -5.05 -3.67
CA ARG A 18 -14.08 -3.82 -3.91
C ARG A 18 -13.18 -3.43 -2.74
N TYR A 19 -13.60 -3.74 -1.54
CA TYR A 19 -12.91 -3.41 -0.30
C TYR A 19 -12.39 -4.65 0.45
N GLU A 20 -12.21 -5.76 -0.28
CA GLU A 20 -11.55 -6.97 0.24
C GLU A 20 -10.24 -6.61 0.95
N GLY A 21 -10.00 -7.20 2.12
CA GLY A 21 -8.83 -6.91 2.95
C GLY A 21 -8.91 -5.64 3.79
N ASN A 22 -10.00 -4.84 3.66
CA ASN A 22 -10.21 -3.65 4.48
C ASN A 22 -11.51 -3.68 5.29
N LEU A 23 -12.34 -4.69 5.13
CA LEU A 23 -13.66 -4.74 5.77
C LEU A 23 -13.59 -5.00 7.27
N ASN A 24 -12.51 -5.62 7.75
CA ASN A 24 -12.18 -5.76 9.17
C ASN A 24 -12.00 -4.41 9.90
N LEU A 25 -11.77 -3.33 9.17
CA LEU A 25 -11.66 -1.97 9.72
C LEU A 25 -13.00 -1.38 10.13
N TYR A 26 -14.12 -1.95 9.67
CA TYR A 26 -15.46 -1.47 9.97
C TYR A 26 -16.03 -2.15 11.22
N ASN A 27 -17.03 -1.52 11.81
CA ASN A 27 -17.63 -2.01 13.06
C ASN A 27 -18.33 -3.37 12.87
N HIS A 28 -17.91 -4.37 13.66
CA HIS A 28 -18.41 -5.74 13.68
C HIS A 28 -18.70 -6.26 15.11
N GLN A 29 -18.83 -5.35 16.07
CA GLN A 29 -18.88 -5.71 17.51
C GLN A 29 -20.22 -6.27 17.97
N LEU A 30 -21.26 -6.22 17.16
CA LEU A 30 -22.57 -6.74 17.50
C LEU A 30 -22.94 -7.91 16.57
N SER A 31 -23.46 -8.98 17.13
CA SER A 31 -23.95 -10.15 16.40
C SER A 31 -25.07 -9.87 15.39
N THR A 32 -25.64 -8.68 15.43
CA THR A 32 -26.65 -8.19 14.47
C THR A 32 -26.04 -7.38 13.32
N MET A 33 -24.73 -7.17 13.34
CA MET A 33 -24.03 -6.47 12.25
C MET A 33 -23.84 -7.41 11.06
N PRO A 34 -23.91 -6.89 9.83
CA PRO A 34 -23.73 -7.70 8.64
C PRO A 34 -22.27 -8.13 8.37
N LEU A 35 -21.28 -7.40 8.93
CA LEU A 35 -19.86 -7.71 8.78
C LEU A 35 -19.39 -8.64 9.87
N ASP A 36 -18.63 -9.69 9.51
CA ASP A 36 -18.12 -10.69 10.45
C ASP A 36 -16.79 -10.28 11.13
N GLY A 37 -16.18 -9.17 10.70
CA GLY A 37 -14.93 -8.65 11.23
C GLY A 37 -13.68 -9.37 10.73
N SER A 38 -13.81 -10.33 9.82
CA SER A 38 -12.66 -10.99 9.18
C SER A 38 -12.16 -10.19 7.97
N GLU A 39 -10.93 -10.48 7.55
CA GLU A 39 -10.38 -10.00 6.28
C GLU A 39 -10.93 -10.77 5.07
N GLU A 40 -11.52 -11.93 5.32
CA GLU A 40 -11.70 -12.97 4.32
C GLU A 40 -13.17 -13.16 3.91
N LYS A 41 -14.08 -13.34 4.88
CA LYS A 41 -15.49 -13.59 4.60
C LYS A 41 -16.31 -12.34 4.32
N ALA A 42 -15.95 -11.25 4.92
CA ALA A 42 -16.63 -9.96 4.87
C ALA A 42 -17.98 -9.92 5.58
N PHE A 43 -18.84 -10.90 5.36
CA PHE A 43 -20.21 -10.92 5.86
C PHE A 43 -20.48 -12.13 6.75
N GLU A 44 -21.37 -11.93 7.73
CA GLU A 44 -21.96 -13.01 8.51
C GLU A 44 -22.77 -13.97 7.61
N ASP A 45 -22.78 -15.27 7.92
CA ASP A 45 -23.41 -16.31 7.10
C ASP A 45 -24.90 -16.03 6.82
N TRP A 46 -25.62 -15.52 7.80
CA TRP A 46 -27.03 -15.16 7.64
C TRP A 46 -27.22 -14.01 6.63
N TYR A 47 -26.28 -13.06 6.60
CA TYR A 47 -26.37 -11.89 5.74
C TYR A 47 -26.03 -12.25 4.30
N ILE A 48 -24.96 -13.02 4.08
CA ILE A 48 -24.61 -13.47 2.74
C ILE A 48 -25.69 -14.36 2.14
N THR A 49 -26.31 -15.25 2.94
CA THR A 49 -27.44 -16.06 2.49
C THR A 49 -28.59 -15.18 2.02
N MET A 50 -28.97 -14.19 2.80
CA MET A 50 -30.00 -13.21 2.42
C MET A 50 -29.67 -12.46 1.13
N LEU A 51 -28.43 -12.01 0.96
CA LEU A 51 -28.01 -11.29 -0.26
C LEU A 51 -28.04 -12.22 -1.51
N LYS A 52 -27.67 -13.49 -1.36
CA LYS A 52 -27.79 -14.49 -2.43
C LYS A 52 -29.23 -14.73 -2.83
N ASP A 53 -30.12 -14.89 -1.86
CA ASP A 53 -31.55 -15.04 -2.10
C ASP A 53 -32.12 -13.82 -2.82
N TRP A 54 -31.77 -12.63 -2.41
CA TRP A 54 -32.20 -11.38 -3.06
C TRP A 54 -31.68 -11.25 -4.50
N ASN A 55 -30.43 -11.62 -4.74
CA ASN A 55 -29.86 -11.64 -6.10
C ASN A 55 -30.58 -12.63 -7.02
N ALA A 56 -31.01 -13.78 -6.48
CA ALA A 56 -31.76 -14.78 -7.24
C ALA A 56 -33.22 -14.37 -7.49
N LEU A 57 -33.87 -13.76 -6.49
CA LEU A 57 -35.28 -13.36 -6.56
C LEU A 57 -35.53 -12.16 -7.46
N ASP A 58 -34.56 -11.26 -7.58
CA ASP A 58 -34.67 -10.04 -8.36
C ASP A 58 -33.54 -9.94 -9.41
N PRO A 59 -33.78 -10.51 -10.60
CA PRO A 59 -32.79 -10.53 -11.68
C PRO A 59 -32.40 -9.13 -12.17
N VAL A 60 -31.18 -9.01 -12.72
CA VAL A 60 -30.62 -7.75 -13.22
C VAL A 60 -31.56 -7.08 -14.23
N SER A 61 -32.02 -5.89 -13.89
CA SER A 61 -32.90 -5.05 -14.72
C SER A 61 -32.12 -4.31 -15.82
N GLN A 62 -32.82 -3.83 -16.84
CA GLN A 62 -32.23 -2.95 -17.86
C GLN A 62 -31.72 -1.64 -17.23
N LYS A 63 -32.44 -1.12 -16.24
CA LYS A 63 -32.05 0.09 -15.50
C LYS A 63 -30.70 -0.05 -14.80
N GLU A 64 -30.41 -1.23 -14.19
CA GLU A 64 -29.10 -1.50 -13.60
C GLU A 64 -28.00 -1.55 -14.64
N ARG A 65 -28.24 -2.21 -15.80
CA ARG A 65 -27.26 -2.25 -16.91
C ARG A 65 -26.94 -0.85 -17.42
N ASP A 66 -27.95 -0.03 -17.63
CA ASP A 66 -27.79 1.36 -18.11
C ASP A 66 -27.00 2.20 -17.10
N ARG A 67 -27.31 2.05 -15.81
CA ARG A 67 -26.57 2.68 -14.72
C ARG A 67 -25.11 2.21 -14.66
N ASN A 68 -24.85 0.91 -14.79
CA ASN A 68 -23.51 0.34 -14.81
C ASN A 68 -22.69 0.88 -16.00
N ASN A 69 -23.31 1.00 -17.16
CA ASN A 69 -22.70 1.62 -18.35
C ASN A 69 -22.39 3.10 -18.14
N ALA A 70 -23.31 3.86 -17.56
CA ALA A 70 -23.11 5.27 -17.26
C ALA A 70 -21.98 5.49 -16.23
N VAL A 71 -21.91 4.69 -15.17
CA VAL A 71 -20.82 4.72 -14.20
C VAL A 71 -19.48 4.38 -14.86
N PHE A 72 -19.45 3.35 -15.72
CA PHE A 72 -18.23 2.98 -16.44
C PHE A 72 -17.74 4.08 -17.38
N SER A 73 -18.63 4.83 -18.02
CA SER A 73 -18.25 5.94 -18.90
C SER A 73 -17.45 7.03 -18.17
N ILE A 74 -17.73 7.23 -16.88
CA ILE A 74 -17.13 8.26 -16.02
C ILE A 74 -15.95 7.70 -15.22
N GLN A 75 -16.18 6.63 -14.46
CA GLN A 75 -15.24 6.10 -13.45
C GLN A 75 -14.33 5.00 -13.99
N LYS A 76 -14.62 4.45 -15.17
CA LYS A 76 -13.91 3.29 -15.76
C LYS A 76 -13.97 2.01 -14.91
N ILE A 77 -14.91 1.92 -13.99
CA ILE A 77 -15.14 0.79 -13.09
C ILE A 77 -16.58 0.31 -13.29
N ARG A 78 -16.79 -1.00 -13.30
CA ARG A 78 -18.10 -1.66 -13.39
C ARG A 78 -18.39 -2.49 -12.17
N ASN A 79 -19.65 -2.64 -11.82
CA ASN A 79 -20.08 -3.67 -10.90
C ASN A 79 -20.18 -5.00 -11.67
N PRO A 80 -19.30 -6.00 -11.40
CA PRO A 80 -19.28 -7.25 -12.14
C PRO A 80 -20.55 -8.10 -11.92
N PHE A 81 -21.23 -7.96 -10.78
CA PHE A 81 -22.44 -8.71 -10.47
C PHE A 81 -23.69 -8.22 -11.21
N ILE A 82 -23.60 -7.07 -11.89
CA ILE A 82 -24.62 -6.63 -12.84
C ILE A 82 -24.36 -7.26 -14.22
N ASP A 83 -23.10 -7.40 -14.61
CA ASP A 83 -22.72 -8.04 -15.88
C ASP A 83 -22.81 -9.58 -15.78
N HIS A 84 -22.47 -10.15 -14.61
CA HIS A 84 -22.35 -11.56 -14.32
C HIS A 84 -22.98 -11.91 -12.95
N PRO A 85 -24.31 -11.88 -12.81
CA PRO A 85 -24.98 -12.15 -11.54
C PRO A 85 -24.74 -13.58 -11.02
N GLU A 86 -24.41 -14.51 -11.90
CA GLU A 86 -24.04 -15.89 -11.57
C GLU A 86 -22.74 -15.98 -10.74
N TRP A 87 -21.85 -15.00 -10.84
CA TRP A 87 -20.60 -14.98 -10.05
C TRP A 87 -20.83 -14.87 -8.55
N VAL A 88 -22.00 -14.39 -8.14
CA VAL A 88 -22.36 -14.36 -6.71
C VAL A 88 -22.28 -15.76 -6.10
N ASN A 89 -22.88 -16.75 -6.76
CA ASN A 89 -22.84 -18.13 -6.28
C ASN A 89 -21.46 -18.78 -6.44
N MET A 90 -20.67 -18.35 -7.41
CA MET A 90 -19.31 -18.87 -7.60
C MET A 90 -18.35 -18.37 -6.52
N ILE A 91 -18.55 -17.14 -6.01
CA ILE A 91 -17.69 -16.54 -4.97
C ILE A 91 -18.15 -16.99 -3.58
N TRP A 92 -19.47 -16.97 -3.33
CA TRP A 92 -20.05 -17.38 -2.04
C TRP A 92 -20.80 -18.71 -2.20
N SER A 93 -20.05 -19.81 -2.31
CA SER A 93 -20.61 -21.16 -2.45
C SER A 93 -21.55 -21.54 -1.31
N GLU A 94 -22.60 -22.30 -1.63
CA GLU A 94 -23.53 -22.86 -0.62
C GLU A 94 -22.93 -24.02 0.16
N THR A 95 -21.92 -24.67 -0.41
CA THR A 95 -21.20 -25.77 0.23
C THR A 95 -19.84 -25.25 0.64
N PRO A 96 -19.63 -24.94 1.94
CA PRO A 96 -18.31 -24.57 2.42
C PRO A 96 -17.31 -25.67 2.06
N ASP A 97 -16.18 -25.31 1.51
CA ASP A 97 -15.07 -26.23 1.38
C ASP A 97 -14.63 -26.67 2.78
N ALA A 98 -14.56 -27.99 3.00
CA ALA A 98 -14.17 -28.57 4.29
C ALA A 98 -12.79 -29.26 4.21
N ILE A 99 -12.11 -29.20 3.07
CA ILE A 99 -10.85 -29.89 2.82
C ILE A 99 -9.73 -28.87 2.76
N ALA A 100 -8.93 -28.80 3.82
CA ALA A 100 -7.76 -27.93 3.85
C ALA A 100 -6.73 -28.34 2.76
N PRO A 101 -6.06 -27.37 2.13
CA PRO A 101 -5.11 -27.63 1.06
C PRO A 101 -3.88 -28.39 1.58
N GLN A 102 -3.15 -29.03 0.66
CA GLN A 102 -1.87 -29.66 0.96
C GLN A 102 -0.83 -28.58 1.30
N ALA A 103 0.08 -28.93 2.21
CA ALA A 103 1.15 -28.03 2.60
C ALA A 103 2.06 -27.69 1.41
N PRO A 104 2.52 -26.43 1.28
CA PRO A 104 3.64 -26.09 0.42
C PRO A 104 4.88 -26.90 0.82
N SER A 105 5.77 -27.16 -0.12
CA SER A 105 6.98 -27.95 0.13
C SER A 105 8.23 -27.25 -0.41
N ASN A 106 9.41 -27.78 -0.05
CA ASN A 106 10.70 -27.26 -0.51
C ASN A 106 10.88 -25.76 -0.23
N LEU A 107 10.34 -25.26 0.91
CA LEU A 107 10.62 -23.90 1.33
C LEU A 107 12.13 -23.70 1.46
N SER A 108 12.64 -22.67 0.79
CA SER A 108 14.07 -22.36 0.71
C SER A 108 14.31 -20.85 0.61
N ILE A 109 15.54 -20.44 0.91
CA ILE A 109 16.00 -19.06 0.73
C ILE A 109 16.47 -18.91 -0.71
N SER A 110 15.88 -17.99 -1.47
CA SER A 110 16.33 -17.65 -2.83
C SER A 110 17.27 -16.45 -2.85
N GLN A 111 17.14 -15.51 -1.89
CA GLN A 111 18.05 -14.38 -1.72
C GLN A 111 18.13 -13.98 -0.25
N LEU A 112 19.28 -13.50 0.19
CA LEU A 112 19.53 -13.10 1.57
C LEU A 112 20.28 -11.76 1.59
N GLY A 113 19.77 -10.83 2.40
CA GLY A 113 20.42 -9.56 2.71
C GLY A 113 20.56 -9.34 4.22
N LYS A 114 21.11 -8.19 4.59
CA LYS A 114 21.22 -7.82 6.01
C LYS A 114 19.85 -7.45 6.63
N ASN A 115 18.90 -6.98 5.80
CA ASN A 115 17.60 -6.49 6.25
C ASN A 115 16.42 -7.22 5.61
N PHE A 116 16.68 -8.24 4.79
CA PHE A 116 15.63 -8.99 4.09
C PHE A 116 16.02 -10.45 3.83
N VAL A 117 14.99 -11.25 3.60
CA VAL A 117 15.10 -12.60 3.05
C VAL A 117 14.04 -12.80 1.98
N THR A 118 14.44 -13.27 0.81
CA THR A 118 13.51 -13.71 -0.23
C THR A 118 13.41 -15.23 -0.18
N LEU A 119 12.18 -15.70 -0.10
CA LEU A 119 11.82 -17.10 0.04
C LEU A 119 11.18 -17.61 -1.25
N SER A 120 11.33 -18.90 -1.50
CA SER A 120 10.59 -19.61 -2.55
C SER A 120 10.21 -21.01 -2.06
N TRP A 121 9.14 -21.57 -2.62
CA TRP A 121 8.64 -22.89 -2.27
C TRP A 121 7.96 -23.56 -3.47
N THR A 122 7.77 -24.86 -3.37
CA THR A 122 6.90 -25.59 -4.30
C THR A 122 5.46 -25.35 -3.87
N PRO A 123 4.58 -24.88 -4.77
CA PRO A 123 3.17 -24.67 -4.48
C PRO A 123 2.47 -25.92 -3.94
N SER A 124 1.37 -25.71 -3.22
CA SER A 124 0.39 -26.76 -2.97
C SER A 124 -0.12 -27.34 -4.29
N SER A 125 -0.45 -28.64 -4.30
CA SER A 125 -1.00 -29.33 -5.46
C SER A 125 -2.49 -29.04 -5.68
N ASP A 126 -3.17 -28.44 -4.70
CA ASP A 126 -4.59 -28.18 -4.77
C ASP A 126 -4.92 -27.01 -5.71
N THR A 127 -6.00 -27.13 -6.44
CA THR A 127 -6.34 -26.21 -7.55
C THR A 127 -7.11 -24.98 -7.11
N ASP A 128 -7.59 -24.95 -5.88
CA ASP A 128 -8.40 -23.88 -5.29
C ASP A 128 -7.60 -22.96 -4.35
N VAL A 129 -6.29 -23.13 -4.27
CA VAL A 129 -5.40 -22.26 -3.48
C VAL A 129 -5.46 -20.83 -3.98
N LEU A 130 -5.78 -19.91 -3.08
CA LEU A 130 -5.77 -18.46 -3.33
C LEU A 130 -4.38 -17.84 -3.17
N GLY A 131 -3.55 -18.43 -2.31
CA GLY A 131 -2.21 -17.93 -2.01
C GLY A 131 -1.63 -18.58 -0.77
N TYR A 132 -0.67 -17.87 -0.16
CA TYR A 132 0.17 -18.39 0.91
C TYR A 132 0.31 -17.40 2.04
N LYS A 133 0.17 -17.87 3.27
CA LYS A 133 0.46 -17.10 4.50
C LYS A 133 1.84 -17.49 5.01
N VAL A 134 2.68 -16.48 5.25
CA VAL A 134 4.07 -16.66 5.69
C VAL A 134 4.17 -16.31 7.17
N TYR A 135 4.79 -17.20 7.93
CA TYR A 135 4.96 -17.05 9.37
C TYR A 135 6.45 -16.95 9.71
N VAL A 136 6.79 -15.98 10.55
CA VAL A 136 8.13 -15.79 11.10
C VAL A 136 8.07 -15.96 12.61
N ASN A 137 8.86 -16.87 13.15
CA ASN A 137 8.86 -17.24 14.56
C ASN A 137 7.44 -17.56 15.10
N GLY A 138 6.63 -18.21 14.24
CA GLY A 138 5.24 -18.59 14.55
C GLY A 138 4.20 -17.48 14.42
N THR A 139 4.61 -16.26 14.07
CA THR A 139 3.69 -15.12 13.87
C THR A 139 3.46 -14.87 12.38
N TYR A 140 2.20 -14.69 11.97
CA TYR A 140 1.85 -14.29 10.60
C TYR A 140 2.45 -12.92 10.29
N VAL A 141 3.12 -12.80 9.14
CA VAL A 141 3.78 -11.55 8.74
C VAL A 141 3.41 -11.07 7.34
N LYS A 142 3.10 -12.00 6.41
CA LYS A 142 2.89 -11.60 5.01
C LYS A 142 2.06 -12.62 4.23
N TYR A 143 1.28 -12.12 3.28
CA TYR A 143 0.55 -12.91 2.29
C TYR A 143 1.24 -12.82 0.93
N SER A 144 1.22 -13.92 0.17
CA SER A 144 1.69 -13.96 -1.21
C SER A 144 0.71 -14.72 -2.11
N LYS A 145 0.39 -14.15 -3.26
CA LYS A 145 -0.37 -14.86 -4.32
C LYS A 145 0.50 -15.79 -5.16
N THR A 146 1.81 -15.69 -5.02
CA THR A 146 2.79 -16.50 -5.75
C THR A 146 3.56 -17.39 -4.81
N ASN A 147 4.35 -18.30 -5.33
CA ASN A 147 5.21 -19.20 -4.57
C ASN A 147 6.56 -18.57 -4.16
N SER A 148 6.61 -17.26 -4.04
CA SER A 148 7.77 -16.51 -3.57
C SER A 148 7.33 -15.26 -2.83
N VAL A 149 8.15 -14.82 -1.86
CA VAL A 149 7.92 -13.57 -1.11
C VAL A 149 9.23 -13.05 -0.53
N THR A 150 9.38 -11.73 -0.47
CA THR A 150 10.44 -11.08 0.30
C THR A 150 9.87 -10.60 1.63
N ILE A 151 10.52 -10.96 2.72
CA ILE A 151 10.32 -10.41 4.06
C ILE A 151 11.42 -9.38 4.27
N ASP A 152 11.04 -8.15 4.45
CA ASP A 152 11.91 -6.99 4.55
C ASP A 152 11.93 -6.41 5.98
N ARG A 153 12.72 -5.36 6.20
CA ARG A 153 12.86 -4.65 7.49
C ARG A 153 13.30 -5.54 8.65
N LEU A 154 14.04 -6.59 8.34
CA LEU A 154 14.62 -7.50 9.34
C LEU A 154 15.87 -6.88 9.97
N SER A 155 16.20 -7.33 11.18
CA SER A 155 17.45 -6.97 11.87
C SER A 155 18.64 -7.74 11.29
N PRO A 156 19.81 -7.11 11.12
CA PRO A 156 21.02 -7.81 10.68
C PRO A 156 21.49 -8.88 11.67
N SER A 157 22.21 -9.88 11.20
CA SER A 157 22.79 -10.98 11.99
C SER A 157 21.78 -11.71 12.90
N THR A 158 20.53 -11.77 12.46
CA THR A 158 19.43 -12.31 13.27
C THR A 158 18.83 -13.55 12.58
N ALA A 159 18.62 -14.61 13.37
CA ALA A 159 17.99 -15.84 12.89
C ALA A 159 16.45 -15.75 13.00
N TYR A 160 15.77 -16.16 11.93
CA TYR A 160 14.32 -16.19 11.81
C TYR A 160 13.88 -17.59 11.39
N ASN A 161 13.00 -18.20 12.16
CA ASN A 161 12.38 -19.47 11.79
C ASN A 161 11.14 -19.16 10.92
N VAL A 162 11.10 -19.75 9.74
CA VAL A 162 10.04 -19.44 8.75
C VAL A 162 9.31 -20.70 8.36
N THR A 163 7.98 -20.60 8.30
CA THR A 163 7.08 -21.59 7.70
C THR A 163 6.09 -20.88 6.77
N VAL A 164 5.50 -21.65 5.86
CA VAL A 164 4.48 -21.17 4.91
C VAL A 164 3.30 -22.11 4.93
N LYS A 165 2.09 -21.57 4.89
CA LYS A 165 0.84 -22.32 4.73
C LYS A 165 0.15 -21.92 3.43
N ALA A 166 -0.41 -22.87 2.72
CA ALA A 166 -1.36 -22.58 1.65
C ALA A 166 -2.70 -22.14 2.26
N TYR A 167 -3.41 -21.32 1.52
CA TYR A 167 -4.70 -20.75 1.87
C TYR A 167 -5.64 -20.89 0.67
N ASP A 168 -6.81 -21.50 0.85
CA ASP A 168 -7.74 -21.85 -0.22
C ASP A 168 -9.00 -20.98 -0.28
N LYS A 169 -9.89 -21.29 -1.22
CA LYS A 169 -11.17 -20.61 -1.40
C LYS A 169 -12.19 -20.89 -0.30
N GLY A 170 -11.98 -21.97 0.48
CA GLY A 170 -12.76 -22.30 1.68
C GLY A 170 -12.28 -21.57 2.92
N TYR A 171 -11.27 -20.70 2.79
CA TYR A 171 -10.60 -20.00 3.89
C TYR A 171 -9.84 -20.94 4.85
N LEU A 172 -9.53 -22.13 4.39
CA LEU A 172 -8.79 -23.11 5.17
C LEU A 172 -7.29 -22.95 4.98
N LEU A 173 -6.55 -23.24 6.03
CA LEU A 173 -5.09 -23.23 6.01
C LEU A 173 -4.55 -24.66 5.97
N SER A 174 -3.56 -24.88 5.12
CA SER A 174 -2.79 -26.12 5.12
C SER A 174 -2.02 -26.34 6.43
N PRO A 175 -1.50 -27.55 6.67
CA PRO A 175 -0.37 -27.71 7.57
C PRO A 175 0.82 -26.84 7.17
N ASP A 176 1.77 -26.63 8.08
CA ASP A 176 3.00 -25.92 7.77
C ASP A 176 3.84 -26.63 6.70
N SER A 177 4.53 -25.85 5.88
CA SER A 177 5.65 -26.35 5.06
C SER A 177 6.77 -26.92 5.93
N ASN A 178 7.85 -27.43 5.32
CA ASN A 178 9.09 -27.58 6.04
C ASN A 178 9.51 -26.24 6.65
N GLN A 179 10.00 -26.24 7.90
CA GLN A 179 10.57 -25.06 8.53
C GLN A 179 12.01 -24.85 8.06
N ILE A 180 12.39 -23.61 7.85
CA ILE A 180 13.78 -23.20 7.64
C ILE A 180 14.20 -22.17 8.67
N SER A 181 15.51 -22.08 8.93
CA SER A 181 16.10 -20.99 9.72
C SER A 181 16.88 -20.07 8.76
N ALA A 182 16.43 -18.82 8.60
CA ALA A 182 17.08 -17.81 7.79
C ALA A 182 17.84 -16.84 8.71
N THR A 183 19.17 -16.82 8.62
CA THR A 183 19.96 -15.83 9.35
C THR A 183 20.37 -14.71 8.41
N THR A 184 19.91 -13.49 8.67
CA THR A 184 20.27 -12.32 7.87
C THR A 184 21.78 -12.04 7.90
N LEU A 185 22.30 -11.44 6.86
CA LEU A 185 23.72 -11.07 6.77
C LEU A 185 24.07 -10.00 7.82
N SER A 186 25.32 -9.94 8.23
CA SER A 186 25.82 -8.86 9.10
C SER A 186 25.98 -7.54 8.31
N SER A 187 26.28 -7.62 7.02
CA SER A 187 26.46 -6.48 6.12
C SER A 187 26.20 -6.88 4.67
N ASP A 188 25.83 -5.92 3.84
CA ASP A 188 25.78 -5.98 2.39
C ASP A 188 25.88 -4.57 1.82
N ASN A 189 25.76 -4.42 0.49
CA ASN A 189 25.80 -3.13 -0.21
C ASN A 189 24.41 -2.53 -0.45
N PHE A 190 23.36 -3.17 0.02
CA PHE A 190 21.99 -2.68 -0.17
C PHE A 190 21.62 -1.62 0.87
N ALA A 191 20.76 -0.69 0.45
CA ALA A 191 20.13 0.23 1.37
C ALA A 191 19.24 -0.52 2.38
N LYS A 192 19.13 0.01 3.58
CA LYS A 192 18.21 -0.56 4.58
C LYS A 192 16.73 -0.32 4.24
N ASP A 193 16.45 0.72 3.44
CA ASP A 193 15.10 1.13 3.07
C ASP A 193 15.14 2.04 1.81
N LEU A 194 13.98 2.51 1.33
CA LEU A 194 13.85 3.53 0.29
C LEU A 194 14.52 4.83 0.74
N MET A 195 15.04 5.61 -0.19
CA MET A 195 15.63 6.90 0.15
C MET A 195 15.22 8.01 -0.82
N ILE A 196 15.12 9.23 -0.30
CA ILE A 196 14.97 10.44 -1.09
C ILE A 196 16.31 10.72 -1.78
N THR A 197 16.33 10.75 -3.11
CA THR A 197 17.53 11.00 -3.91
C THR A 197 17.55 12.39 -4.52
N LYS A 198 16.38 12.98 -4.77
CA LYS A 198 16.29 14.39 -5.18
C LYS A 198 15.16 15.09 -4.42
N TYR A 199 15.46 16.29 -4.01
CA TYR A 199 14.51 17.27 -3.49
C TYR A 199 14.64 18.53 -4.35
N ILE A 200 13.59 18.87 -5.06
CA ILE A 200 13.61 20.01 -5.98
C ILE A 200 12.62 21.04 -5.47
N GLU A 201 13.16 22.16 -5.01
CA GLU A 201 12.40 23.35 -4.66
C GLU A 201 12.74 24.42 -5.68
N GLY A 202 11.72 24.92 -6.33
CA GLY A 202 11.85 25.91 -7.37
C GLY A 202 10.87 27.06 -7.19
N THR A 203 10.55 27.75 -8.27
CA THR A 203 9.62 28.87 -8.24
C THR A 203 8.26 28.43 -7.72
N THR A 204 7.82 29.06 -6.63
CA THR A 204 6.45 28.92 -6.12
C THR A 204 5.77 30.29 -6.15
N SER A 205 4.61 30.37 -6.80
CA SER A 205 3.88 31.62 -6.93
C SER A 205 2.38 31.35 -6.95
N SER A 206 1.70 31.81 -5.94
CA SER A 206 0.23 31.77 -5.90
C SER A 206 -0.43 32.70 -6.92
N THR A 207 0.26 33.75 -7.35
CA THR A 207 -0.25 34.69 -8.35
C THR A 207 -0.21 34.12 -9.77
N SER A 208 0.84 33.38 -10.12
CA SER A 208 0.99 32.69 -11.40
C SER A 208 0.55 31.23 -11.36
N ASP A 209 0.10 30.75 -10.21
CA ASP A 209 -0.34 29.37 -9.97
C ASP A 209 0.72 28.30 -10.32
N VAL A 210 1.99 28.61 -10.06
CA VAL A 210 3.14 27.73 -10.32
C VAL A 210 3.70 27.19 -9.00
N TYR A 211 3.96 25.89 -8.96
CA TYR A 211 4.57 25.20 -7.83
C TYR A 211 5.61 24.19 -8.35
N ASN A 212 6.83 24.68 -8.57
CA ASN A 212 7.94 23.85 -9.05
C ASN A 212 8.53 23.02 -7.91
N THR A 213 7.81 21.99 -7.50
CA THR A 213 8.23 21.08 -6.42
C THR A 213 8.16 19.63 -6.87
N ALA A 214 9.25 18.89 -6.62
CA ALA A 214 9.32 17.48 -6.89
C ALA A 214 10.23 16.74 -5.88
N ILE A 215 9.94 15.49 -5.65
CA ILE A 215 10.74 14.56 -4.84
C ILE A 215 10.98 13.30 -5.64
N GLU A 216 12.22 12.86 -5.74
CA GLU A 216 12.59 11.56 -6.26
C GLU A 216 12.91 10.60 -5.11
N ILE A 217 12.34 9.41 -5.17
CA ILE A 217 12.59 8.32 -4.23
C ILE A 217 13.17 7.15 -5.02
N THR A 218 14.30 6.62 -4.54
CA THR A 218 15.00 5.51 -5.19
C THR A 218 15.01 4.27 -4.30
N ASN A 219 14.84 3.12 -4.93
CA ASN A 219 14.95 1.81 -4.28
C ASN A 219 16.34 1.21 -4.53
N LEU A 220 17.18 1.15 -3.50
CA LEU A 220 18.48 0.46 -3.50
C LEU A 220 18.52 -0.72 -2.53
N THR A 221 17.37 -1.26 -2.11
CA THR A 221 17.26 -2.27 -1.04
C THR A 221 17.67 -3.68 -1.44
N GLY A 222 17.93 -3.94 -2.72
CA GLY A 222 18.24 -5.29 -3.22
C GLY A 222 17.02 -6.13 -3.57
N HIS A 223 15.82 -5.63 -3.36
CA HIS A 223 14.55 -6.30 -3.66
C HIS A 223 13.46 -5.30 -4.05
N ASP A 224 12.35 -5.79 -4.57
CA ASP A 224 11.18 -4.98 -4.84
C ASP A 224 10.50 -4.54 -3.53
N VAL A 225 10.08 -3.28 -3.47
CA VAL A 225 9.39 -2.70 -2.30
C VAL A 225 7.96 -2.31 -2.65
N ASN A 226 7.01 -2.74 -1.81
CA ASN A 226 5.62 -2.30 -1.90
C ASN A 226 5.47 -0.93 -1.22
N LEU A 227 4.87 0.02 -1.93
CA LEU A 227 4.76 1.41 -1.49
C LEU A 227 3.57 1.68 -0.57
N GLY A 228 2.64 0.75 -0.42
CA GLY A 228 1.37 0.98 0.28
C GLY A 228 1.47 1.42 1.74
N ASN A 229 2.62 1.19 2.39
CA ASN A 229 2.90 1.65 3.75
C ASN A 229 3.89 2.82 3.81
N TYR A 230 4.21 3.44 2.65
CA TYR A 230 5.07 4.61 2.60
C TYR A 230 4.26 5.88 2.39
N TYR A 231 4.67 6.92 3.07
CA TYR A 231 4.01 8.22 3.06
C TYR A 231 5.03 9.35 2.94
N LEU A 232 4.65 10.39 2.19
CA LEU A 232 5.33 11.68 2.27
C LEU A 232 4.59 12.58 3.23
N ASN A 233 5.32 13.19 4.16
CA ASN A 233 4.82 14.16 5.12
C ASN A 233 5.59 15.47 4.98
N ILE A 234 4.93 16.57 5.35
CA ILE A 234 5.53 17.89 5.46
C ILE A 234 5.12 18.52 6.79
N GLU A 235 6.04 19.22 7.43
CA GLU A 235 5.76 19.98 8.63
C GLU A 235 5.65 21.47 8.31
N PHE A 236 4.52 22.05 8.68
CA PHE A 236 4.26 23.48 8.55
C PHE A 236 4.46 24.20 9.87
N LYS A 237 4.88 25.46 9.78
CA LYS A 237 4.90 26.39 10.90
C LYS A 237 3.50 27.00 11.06
N GLY A 238 2.81 26.67 12.15
CA GLY A 238 1.61 27.36 12.59
C GLY A 238 1.95 28.66 13.35
N THR A 239 0.93 29.29 13.93
CA THR A 239 1.09 30.54 14.71
C THR A 239 1.87 30.32 16.02
N THR A 240 1.67 29.17 16.66
CA THR A 240 2.23 28.85 17.98
C THR A 240 3.05 27.57 18.03
N SER A 241 2.92 26.70 17.01
CA SER A 241 3.57 25.39 16.97
C SER A 241 3.79 24.93 15.54
N TYR A 242 4.63 23.91 15.38
CA TYR A 242 4.75 23.17 14.12
C TYR A 242 3.78 21.99 14.12
N TYR A 243 3.30 21.61 12.94
CA TYR A 243 2.39 20.48 12.76
C TYR A 243 2.66 19.76 11.44
N LEU A 244 2.52 18.43 11.44
CA LEU A 244 2.54 17.62 10.20
C LEU A 244 1.23 17.79 9.44
N SER A 245 1.32 17.90 8.12
CA SER A 245 0.15 17.84 7.24
C SER A 245 -0.45 16.43 7.21
N ASP A 246 -1.61 16.30 6.56
CA ASP A 246 -2.09 14.99 6.13
C ASP A 246 -1.04 14.33 5.22
N PRO A 247 -0.64 13.08 5.52
CA PRO A 247 0.37 12.37 4.74
C PRO A 247 -0.16 11.99 3.36
N TYR A 248 0.66 12.10 2.35
CA TYR A 248 0.40 11.57 1.02
C TYR A 248 0.88 10.12 0.95
N GLN A 249 -0.05 9.18 0.84
CA GLN A 249 0.25 7.76 0.72
C GLN A 249 0.76 7.44 -0.69
N LEU A 250 1.86 6.71 -0.75
CA LEU A 250 2.36 6.13 -1.99
C LEU A 250 1.65 4.80 -2.28
N GLU A 251 1.64 4.39 -3.55
CA GLU A 251 0.97 3.16 -3.95
C GLU A 251 1.72 2.41 -5.05
N GLY A 252 1.46 1.11 -5.13
CA GLY A 252 2.09 0.23 -6.10
C GLY A 252 3.42 -0.33 -5.59
N LYS A 253 4.36 -0.54 -6.50
CA LYS A 253 5.62 -1.22 -6.24
C LYS A 253 6.76 -0.54 -7.00
N ILE A 254 7.95 -0.52 -6.41
CA ILE A 254 9.19 -0.02 -7.01
C ILE A 254 10.23 -1.14 -6.99
N ALA A 255 10.79 -1.48 -8.14
CA ALA A 255 11.82 -2.51 -8.24
C ALA A 255 13.18 -1.99 -7.75
N HIS A 256 14.07 -2.91 -7.38
CA HIS A 256 15.45 -2.53 -7.04
C HIS A 256 16.13 -1.82 -8.21
N GLY A 257 16.78 -0.70 -7.94
CA GLY A 257 17.46 0.14 -8.93
C GLY A 257 16.54 1.16 -9.61
N GLU A 258 15.23 1.12 -9.39
CA GLU A 258 14.28 2.09 -9.95
C GLU A 258 14.10 3.30 -9.04
N SER A 259 13.68 4.39 -9.66
CA SER A 259 13.25 5.62 -8.99
C SER A 259 11.82 5.99 -9.38
N ILE A 260 11.11 6.62 -8.45
CA ILE A 260 9.83 7.27 -8.70
C ILE A 260 9.96 8.75 -8.41
N VAL A 261 9.25 9.56 -9.20
CA VAL A 261 9.15 11.00 -8.97
C VAL A 261 7.74 11.36 -8.57
N ILE A 262 7.61 12.08 -7.48
CA ILE A 262 6.37 12.70 -7.02
C ILE A 262 6.47 14.19 -7.34
N ILE A 263 5.53 14.70 -8.12
CA ILE A 263 5.59 16.07 -8.68
C ILE A 263 4.28 16.82 -8.48
N ASN A 264 4.36 18.13 -8.28
CA ASN A 264 3.17 18.97 -8.24
C ASN A 264 2.62 19.18 -9.68
N PRO A 265 1.30 19.03 -9.92
CA PRO A 265 0.70 19.18 -11.24
C PRO A 265 0.84 20.59 -11.85
N LYS A 266 1.14 21.58 -11.03
CA LYS A 266 1.36 22.97 -11.42
C LYS A 266 2.85 23.30 -11.64
N SER A 267 3.70 22.28 -11.69
CA SER A 267 5.11 22.44 -12.04
C SER A 267 5.26 22.76 -13.53
N ASN A 268 6.17 23.68 -13.83
CA ASN A 268 6.53 24.11 -15.19
C ASN A 268 8.05 24.08 -15.39
N PHE A 269 8.71 23.03 -14.94
CA PHE A 269 10.13 22.82 -15.22
C PHE A 269 10.36 22.74 -16.73
N ASP A 270 11.43 23.34 -17.20
CA ASP A 270 11.79 23.33 -18.63
C ASP A 270 12.04 21.88 -19.12
N GLY A 271 11.37 21.51 -20.21
CA GLY A 271 11.46 20.17 -20.80
C GLY A 271 10.73 19.05 -20.05
N VAL A 272 9.98 19.35 -18.97
CA VAL A 272 9.26 18.37 -18.15
C VAL A 272 7.77 18.38 -18.47
N ASP A 273 7.25 17.24 -18.95
CA ASP A 273 5.80 16.98 -19.06
C ASP A 273 5.31 16.25 -17.81
N VAL A 274 4.62 16.96 -16.92
CA VAL A 274 4.11 16.40 -15.64
C VAL A 274 3.16 15.22 -15.85
N ASN A 275 2.48 15.09 -17.01
CA ASN A 275 1.55 14.01 -17.28
C ASN A 275 2.24 12.65 -17.53
N GLN A 276 3.56 12.64 -17.69
CA GLN A 276 4.35 11.41 -17.84
C GLN A 276 4.67 10.74 -16.51
N TYR A 277 4.44 11.41 -15.39
CA TYR A 277 4.74 10.87 -14.06
C TYR A 277 3.54 10.17 -13.44
N LYS A 278 3.79 9.04 -12.77
CA LYS A 278 2.75 8.25 -12.09
C LYS A 278 2.19 8.98 -10.87
N PHE A 279 3.05 9.67 -10.13
CA PHE A 279 2.68 10.33 -8.89
C PHE A 279 2.61 11.86 -9.10
N VAL A 280 1.42 12.33 -9.50
CA VAL A 280 1.15 13.75 -9.71
C VAL A 280 0.13 14.19 -8.65
N THR A 281 0.55 15.07 -7.74
CA THR A 281 -0.31 15.49 -6.63
C THR A 281 -0.06 16.94 -6.20
N ASN A 282 -1.14 17.65 -5.91
CA ASN A 282 -1.12 18.95 -5.24
C ASN A 282 -1.32 18.86 -3.72
N SER A 283 -1.17 17.65 -3.16
CA SER A 283 -1.23 17.43 -1.71
C SER A 283 -0.16 18.26 -0.99
N ALA A 284 -0.41 18.56 0.29
CA ALA A 284 0.45 19.40 1.10
C ALA A 284 1.94 19.04 1.02
N PRO A 285 2.37 17.75 1.01
CA PRO A 285 3.78 17.40 0.89
C PRO A 285 4.49 17.89 -0.37
N LEU A 286 3.77 18.30 -1.41
CA LEU A 286 4.31 18.87 -2.65
C LEU A 286 4.06 20.38 -2.78
N THR A 287 3.90 21.10 -1.66
CA THR A 287 3.70 22.56 -1.63
C THR A 287 4.78 23.26 -0.81
N PHE A 288 5.92 22.61 -0.60
CA PHE A 288 7.02 23.18 0.16
C PHE A 288 7.69 24.38 -0.54
N THR A 289 8.26 25.26 0.26
CA THR A 289 8.97 26.49 -0.16
C THR A 289 10.36 26.56 0.47
N GLY A 290 10.95 25.42 0.81
CA GLY A 290 12.28 25.27 1.37
C GLY A 290 12.42 25.58 2.86
N SER A 291 11.39 26.12 3.50
CA SER A 291 11.40 26.37 4.95
C SER A 291 10.81 25.22 5.78
N GLN A 292 10.17 24.27 5.13
CA GLN A 292 9.51 23.14 5.75
C GLN A 292 10.48 21.96 5.95
N TYR A 293 10.12 21.09 6.90
CA TYR A 293 10.64 19.75 7.00
C TYR A 293 9.81 18.83 6.12
N VAL A 294 10.48 17.96 5.35
CA VAL A 294 9.84 16.95 4.50
C VAL A 294 10.41 15.60 4.85
N GLU A 295 9.55 14.57 4.97
CA GLU A 295 10.01 13.23 5.27
C GLU A 295 9.32 12.17 4.41
N LEU A 296 10.06 11.11 4.10
CA LEU A 296 9.55 9.80 3.74
C LEU A 296 9.37 9.01 5.02
N SER A 297 8.19 8.51 5.28
CA SER A 297 7.87 7.69 6.45
C SER A 297 7.26 6.36 6.05
N TYR A 298 7.41 5.37 6.95
CA TYR A 298 6.83 4.03 6.83
C TYR A 298 5.93 3.76 8.02
N GLY A 299 4.75 3.19 7.78
CA GLY A 299 3.84 2.87 8.87
C GLY A 299 2.41 2.63 8.41
N THR A 300 1.49 2.80 9.34
CA THR A 300 0.06 2.60 9.10
C THR A 300 -0.74 3.81 9.56
N LYS A 301 -1.76 4.16 8.76
CA LYS A 301 -2.79 5.14 9.12
C LYS A 301 -4.05 4.37 9.49
N THR A 302 -4.36 4.29 10.77
CA THR A 302 -5.51 3.54 11.27
C THR A 302 -6.64 4.51 11.65
N ILE A 303 -7.85 4.25 11.17
CA ILE A 303 -9.05 4.99 11.56
C ILE A 303 -9.44 4.57 12.98
N LYS A 304 -9.35 5.50 13.96
CA LYS A 304 -9.76 5.23 15.35
C LYS A 304 -11.26 5.28 15.59
N THR A 305 -11.99 6.08 14.81
CA THR A 305 -13.43 6.25 14.98
C THR A 305 -14.08 6.46 13.61
N VAL A 306 -15.00 5.60 13.25
CA VAL A 306 -15.80 5.74 12.03
C VAL A 306 -16.65 7.02 12.16
N ASN A 307 -16.71 7.83 11.12
CA ASN A 307 -17.39 9.14 11.05
C ASN A 307 -16.68 10.32 11.74
N THR A 308 -15.46 10.16 12.19
CA THR A 308 -14.62 11.28 12.60
C THR A 308 -13.27 11.17 11.87
N ASN A 309 -12.68 12.28 11.47
CA ASN A 309 -11.32 12.31 10.90
C ASN A 309 -10.26 12.01 11.99
N ASN A 310 -10.54 11.09 12.90
CA ASN A 310 -9.67 10.73 14.00
C ASN A 310 -8.85 9.49 13.56
N TYR A 311 -7.60 9.73 13.16
CA TYR A 311 -6.65 8.70 12.75
C TYR A 311 -5.59 8.50 13.82
N GLU A 312 -5.13 7.27 13.97
CA GLU A 312 -3.83 6.98 14.56
C GLU A 312 -2.81 6.79 13.42
N MET A 313 -1.77 7.60 13.44
CA MET A 313 -0.66 7.50 12.52
C MET A 313 0.56 6.98 13.28
N LEU A 314 0.91 5.72 13.04
CA LEU A 314 2.10 5.08 13.60
C LEU A 314 3.16 5.04 12.50
N PHE A 315 3.94 6.12 12.41
CA PHE A 315 4.96 6.29 11.38
C PHE A 315 6.37 6.32 11.97
N GLU A 316 7.27 5.61 11.29
CA GLU A 316 8.71 5.70 11.47
C GLU A 316 9.28 6.57 10.34
N THR A 317 10.07 7.58 10.67
CA THR A 317 10.79 8.37 9.68
C THR A 317 11.88 7.53 9.02
N VAL A 318 11.77 7.34 7.71
CA VAL A 318 12.74 6.59 6.90
C VAL A 318 13.85 7.50 6.44
N ASP A 319 13.49 8.64 5.84
CA ASP A 319 14.44 9.63 5.30
C ASP A 319 13.88 11.04 5.43
N ALA A 320 14.73 12.05 5.51
CA ALA A 320 14.28 13.40 5.79
C ALA A 320 15.10 14.50 5.09
N ILE A 321 14.41 15.60 4.79
CA ILE A 321 14.98 16.89 4.35
C ILE A 321 14.64 17.96 5.37
N GLY A 322 15.67 18.57 5.94
CA GLY A 322 15.52 19.56 7.00
C GLY A 322 15.37 18.97 8.39
N SER A 323 14.94 19.77 9.34
CA SER A 323 14.76 19.38 10.75
C SER A 323 13.38 19.78 11.24
N ARG A 324 12.78 18.95 12.09
CA ARG A 324 11.46 19.22 12.70
C ARG A 324 11.53 20.37 13.70
N GLY A 325 10.42 21.09 13.84
CA GLY A 325 10.24 22.12 14.87
C GLY A 325 11.01 23.41 14.62
N ILE A 326 11.64 23.58 13.46
CA ILE A 326 12.37 24.79 13.08
C ILE A 326 12.04 25.24 11.66
N SER A 327 12.34 26.48 11.34
CA SER A 327 12.32 26.96 9.95
C SER A 327 13.61 26.54 9.26
N ASN A 328 13.50 25.72 8.22
CA ASN A 328 14.63 25.21 7.46
C ASN A 328 15.11 26.25 6.43
N THR A 329 16.31 26.06 5.87
CA THR A 329 17.00 27.02 4.97
C THR A 329 17.26 26.43 3.58
N ASN A 330 16.35 25.58 3.11
CA ASN A 330 16.46 24.91 1.81
C ASN A 330 15.70 25.67 0.69
N ALA A 331 15.26 26.91 0.97
CA ALA A 331 14.58 27.74 -0.01
C ALA A 331 15.47 28.07 -1.21
N ASN A 332 14.90 28.02 -2.41
CA ASN A 332 15.58 28.27 -3.69
C ASN A 332 16.71 27.27 -4.00
N LYS A 333 16.60 26.04 -3.52
CA LYS A 333 17.62 25.00 -3.68
C LYS A 333 17.03 23.69 -4.22
N SER A 334 17.78 23.08 -5.14
CA SER A 334 17.60 21.67 -5.47
C SER A 334 18.71 20.88 -4.79
N LEU A 335 18.33 19.81 -4.06
CA LEU A 335 19.27 18.97 -3.32
C LEU A 335 19.31 17.58 -3.98
N TYR A 336 20.50 17.15 -4.36
CA TYR A 336 20.73 15.83 -4.97
C TYR A 336 21.60 15.02 -4.01
N ARG A 337 21.12 13.82 -3.65
CA ARG A 337 21.88 12.92 -2.77
C ARG A 337 23.20 12.54 -3.43
N ASN A 338 24.30 12.63 -2.68
CA ASN A 338 25.61 12.24 -3.15
C ASN A 338 25.65 10.74 -3.48
N THR A 339 26.28 10.36 -4.58
CA THR A 339 26.31 8.98 -5.10
C THR A 339 27.00 7.96 -4.19
N ASN A 340 27.78 8.42 -3.22
CA ASN A 340 28.41 7.59 -2.19
C ASN A 340 27.51 7.34 -0.96
N VAL A 341 26.33 7.93 -0.91
CA VAL A 341 25.35 7.73 0.17
C VAL A 341 24.38 6.62 -0.26
N ASN A 342 24.45 5.47 0.40
CA ASN A 342 23.72 4.27 0.02
C ASN A 342 22.59 3.90 0.98
N ASN A 343 22.33 4.74 1.99
CA ASN A 343 21.26 4.49 2.97
C ASN A 343 20.46 5.75 3.23
N PRO A 344 19.16 5.60 3.50
CA PRO A 344 18.34 6.71 3.98
C PRO A 344 18.78 7.15 5.38
N ASN A 345 18.53 8.41 5.69
CA ASN A 345 18.87 9.01 6.97
C ASN A 345 17.65 9.76 7.52
N SER A 346 17.09 9.26 8.63
CA SER A 346 15.95 9.89 9.31
C SER A 346 16.27 11.26 9.92
N THR A 347 17.57 11.63 9.93
CA THR A 347 18.05 12.95 10.35
C THR A 347 18.79 13.60 9.20
N PHE A 348 18.32 14.75 8.76
CA PHE A 348 18.93 15.47 7.64
C PHE A 348 20.39 15.84 7.94
N THR A 349 21.28 15.43 7.05
CA THR A 349 22.72 15.70 7.12
C THR A 349 23.16 16.38 5.82
N ALA A 350 23.45 17.69 5.89
CA ALA A 350 23.73 18.50 4.71
C ALA A 350 24.91 17.97 3.87
N SER A 351 25.93 17.36 4.49
CA SER A 351 27.07 16.78 3.79
C SER A 351 26.75 15.56 2.90
N GLU A 352 25.55 15.00 3.03
CA GLU A 352 25.06 13.93 2.17
C GLU A 352 24.48 14.43 0.84
N TRP A 353 24.42 15.73 0.64
CA TRP A 353 23.74 16.37 -0.47
C TRP A 353 24.63 17.32 -1.24
N THR A 354 24.49 17.31 -2.57
CA THR A 354 24.99 18.38 -3.45
C THR A 354 23.88 19.37 -3.69
N GLU A 355 24.17 20.64 -3.41
CA GLU A 355 23.23 21.74 -3.59
C GLU A 355 23.35 22.34 -4.99
N TYR A 356 22.22 22.53 -5.64
CA TYR A 356 22.07 23.24 -6.91
C TYR A 356 21.11 24.40 -6.73
N GLY A 357 21.12 25.33 -7.69
CA GLY A 357 20.18 26.46 -7.70
C GLY A 357 18.72 26.02 -7.90
N MET A 358 17.83 26.96 -7.69
CA MET A 358 16.39 26.83 -7.90
C MET A 358 16.04 26.28 -9.30
N ASN A 359 14.99 25.46 -9.41
CA ASN A 359 14.51 24.84 -10.64
C ASN A 359 15.51 23.88 -11.33
N TYR A 360 16.59 23.47 -10.67
CA TYR A 360 17.51 22.51 -11.26
C TYR A 360 16.88 21.11 -11.24
N ALA A 361 16.36 20.69 -12.39
CA ALA A 361 15.74 19.38 -12.60
C ALA A 361 16.41 18.70 -13.81
N THR A 362 17.22 17.65 -13.55
CA THR A 362 17.88 16.82 -14.59
C THR A 362 17.60 15.34 -14.37
#